data_1478f0dd0c64fba037139c5b6f8d37ed
#
_entry.id   1478f0dd0c64fba037139c5b6f8d37ed
#
_cell.length_a   1.000
_cell.length_b   1.000
_cell.length_c   1.000
_cell.angle_alpha   90.00
_cell.angle_beta   90.00
_cell.angle_gamma   90.00
#
_symmetry.space_group_name_H-M   'P 1'
#
loop_
_entity.id
_entity.type
_entity.pdbx_description
1 polymer ?
#
loop_
_entity_poly.entity_id
_entity_poly.type
_entity_poly.pdbx_seq_one_letter_code
_entity_poly.pdbx_strand_id
1 'polypeptide(L)'
;SSAASDVYKRQQIVKKRQRVLEGFDEIAIAMYAKGMSLKDISEMIQHIYKVELSIETISKLTSSVSEEVKKWQERPLEKFYPFIYVDCLYAPVKRDLISEKVAIYVMLGINKDGKKDVLGIWINENESATFWTEVFEEIKARGVEEILFISLDGLSGLSEAIEKIYPKVKTQRCIVH
;
A
#
# COMPACT_ATOMS: atom_id res chain seq x y z
N SER A 1 21.96 -48.87 8.51
CA SER A 1 21.55 -48.58 7.14
C SER A 1 20.13 -47.99 7.02
N SER A 2 19.26 -48.22 8.02
CA SER A 2 17.86 -47.70 8.03
C SER A 2 17.74 -46.24 8.47
N ALA A 3 18.52 -45.81 9.47
CA ALA A 3 18.44 -44.45 10.05
C ALA A 3 18.86 -43.33 9.06
N ALA A 4 19.82 -43.58 8.18
CA ALA A 4 20.28 -42.59 7.19
C ALA A 4 19.22 -42.37 6.07
N SER A 5 18.45 -43.41 5.72
CA SER A 5 17.35 -43.32 4.76
C SER A 5 16.17 -42.49 5.29
N ASP A 6 15.89 -42.58 6.60
CA ASP A 6 14.76 -41.83 7.20
C ASP A 6 15.10 -40.35 7.40
N VAL A 7 16.34 -40.02 7.71
CA VAL A 7 16.79 -38.60 7.78
C VAL A 7 16.76 -37.95 6.39
N TYR A 8 17.16 -38.67 5.35
CA TYR A 8 17.12 -38.16 3.98
C TYR A 8 15.68 -37.96 3.47
N LYS A 9 14.75 -38.84 3.80
CA LYS A 9 13.32 -38.68 3.50
C LYS A 9 12.71 -37.50 4.24
N ARG A 10 13.05 -37.27 5.52
CA ARG A 10 12.57 -36.09 6.28
C ARG A 10 13.10 -34.78 5.70
N GLN A 11 14.36 -34.70 5.26
CA GLN A 11 14.90 -33.52 4.63
C GLN A 11 14.24 -33.20 3.26
N GLN A 12 13.88 -34.21 2.47
CA GLN A 12 13.16 -34.01 1.22
C GLN A 12 11.70 -33.54 1.44
N ILE A 13 11.03 -34.02 2.47
CA ILE A 13 9.65 -33.61 2.81
C ILE A 13 9.64 -32.16 3.28
N VAL A 14 10.61 -31.72 4.08
CA VAL A 14 10.72 -30.32 4.54
C VAL A 14 11.04 -29.39 3.36
N LYS A 15 11.96 -29.74 2.46
CA LYS A 15 12.27 -28.97 1.26
C LYS A 15 11.08 -28.88 0.29
N LYS A 16 10.31 -29.97 0.15
CA LYS A 16 9.14 -30.00 -0.73
C LYS A 16 7.98 -29.16 -0.18
N ARG A 17 7.75 -29.17 1.12
CA ARG A 17 6.77 -28.30 1.78
C ARG A 17 7.19 -26.81 1.70
N GLN A 18 8.46 -26.50 1.90
CA GLN A 18 8.97 -25.14 1.84
C GLN A 18 8.86 -24.55 0.44
N ARG A 19 9.20 -25.30 -0.62
CA ARG A 19 9.02 -24.88 -2.00
C ARG A 19 7.54 -24.76 -2.43
N VAL A 20 6.67 -25.57 -1.88
CA VAL A 20 5.23 -25.49 -2.14
C VAL A 20 4.65 -24.23 -1.48
N LEU A 21 5.12 -23.86 -0.27
CA LEU A 21 4.70 -22.63 0.39
C LEU A 21 5.19 -21.39 -0.38
N GLU A 22 6.45 -21.34 -0.82
CA GLU A 22 7.02 -20.22 -1.60
C GLU A 22 6.24 -19.88 -2.88
N GLY A 23 5.50 -20.83 -3.47
CA GLY A 23 4.65 -20.56 -4.64
C GLY A 23 3.23 -20.11 -4.30
N PHE A 24 2.75 -20.39 -3.07
CA PHE A 24 1.42 -19.96 -2.63
C PHE A 24 1.39 -18.57 -2.03
N ASP A 25 2.53 -18.05 -1.58
CA ASP A 25 2.66 -16.71 -1.02
C ASP A 25 2.20 -15.66 -2.03
N GLU A 26 2.75 -15.67 -3.23
CA GLU A 26 2.40 -14.75 -4.31
C GLU A 26 0.92 -14.85 -4.71
N ILE A 27 0.40 -16.08 -4.77
CA ILE A 27 -1.00 -16.34 -5.15
C ILE A 27 -1.95 -15.83 -4.06
N ALA A 28 -1.68 -16.14 -2.79
CA ALA A 28 -2.50 -15.69 -1.66
C ALA A 28 -2.49 -14.16 -1.54
N ILE A 29 -1.32 -13.53 -1.72
CA ILE A 29 -1.15 -12.08 -1.73
C ILE A 29 -1.95 -11.45 -2.89
N ALA A 30 -1.85 -12.01 -4.11
CA ALA A 30 -2.58 -11.49 -5.25
C ALA A 30 -4.10 -11.60 -5.09
N MET A 31 -4.59 -12.69 -4.49
CA MET A 31 -6.01 -12.86 -4.18
C MET A 31 -6.48 -11.89 -3.08
N TYR A 32 -5.66 -11.70 -2.04
CA TYR A 32 -5.92 -10.75 -0.96
C TYR A 32 -5.96 -9.30 -1.46
N ALA A 33 -5.02 -8.92 -2.30
CA ALA A 33 -4.98 -7.60 -2.94
C ALA A 33 -6.20 -7.33 -3.85
N LYS A 34 -6.86 -8.38 -4.35
CA LYS A 34 -8.15 -8.29 -5.08
C LYS A 34 -9.37 -8.24 -4.15
N GLY A 35 -9.17 -8.19 -2.84
CA GLY A 35 -10.25 -8.07 -1.86
C GLY A 35 -10.92 -9.39 -1.47
N MET A 36 -10.30 -10.53 -1.74
CA MET A 36 -10.81 -11.82 -1.27
C MET A 36 -10.62 -11.96 0.24
N SER A 37 -11.60 -12.57 0.92
CA SER A 37 -11.45 -12.89 2.34
C SER A 37 -10.43 -14.02 2.54
N LEU A 38 -9.82 -14.11 3.73
CA LEU A 38 -8.86 -15.19 4.05
C LEU A 38 -9.49 -16.58 3.89
N LYS A 39 -10.79 -16.69 4.17
CA LYS A 39 -11.54 -17.94 4.00
C LYS A 39 -11.70 -18.27 2.51
N ASP A 40 -12.11 -17.32 1.68
CA ASP A 40 -12.27 -17.55 0.25
C ASP A 40 -10.94 -17.92 -0.41
N ILE A 41 -9.83 -17.31 0.03
CA ILE A 41 -8.48 -17.65 -0.43
C ILE A 41 -8.14 -19.09 -0.06
N SER A 42 -8.41 -19.53 1.18
CA SER A 42 -8.19 -20.91 1.61
C SER A 42 -8.97 -21.90 0.76
N GLU A 43 -10.27 -21.64 0.57
CA GLU A 43 -11.16 -22.48 -0.24
C GLU A 43 -10.72 -22.53 -1.71
N MET A 44 -10.32 -21.41 -2.29
CA MET A 44 -9.85 -21.32 -3.68
C MET A 44 -8.55 -22.11 -3.88
N ILE A 45 -7.57 -21.95 -2.98
CA ILE A 45 -6.30 -22.69 -3.03
C ILE A 45 -6.57 -24.20 -2.91
N GLN A 46 -7.45 -24.61 -1.98
CA GLN A 46 -7.84 -26.01 -1.82
C GLN A 46 -8.53 -26.54 -3.07
N HIS A 47 -9.43 -25.75 -3.68
CA HIS A 47 -10.17 -26.16 -4.87
C HIS A 47 -9.26 -26.36 -6.09
N ILE A 48 -8.35 -25.39 -6.35
CA ILE A 48 -7.49 -25.39 -7.54
C ILE A 48 -6.32 -26.36 -7.38
N TYR A 49 -5.62 -26.26 -6.26
CA TYR A 49 -4.33 -26.94 -6.07
C TYR A 49 -4.41 -28.20 -5.21
N LYS A 50 -5.59 -28.50 -4.64
CA LYS A 50 -5.81 -29.63 -3.72
C LYS A 50 -4.88 -29.60 -2.49
N VAL A 51 -4.47 -28.39 -2.09
CA VAL A 51 -3.63 -28.13 -0.91
C VAL A 51 -4.47 -27.41 0.12
N GLU A 52 -4.53 -27.95 1.33
CA GLU A 52 -5.22 -27.33 2.46
C GLU A 52 -4.26 -26.37 3.18
N LEU A 53 -4.57 -25.09 3.13
CA LEU A 53 -3.90 -24.04 3.90
C LEU A 53 -4.86 -23.52 4.98
N SER A 54 -4.40 -23.51 6.22
CA SER A 54 -5.20 -22.94 7.30
C SER A 54 -5.35 -21.42 7.13
N ILE A 55 -6.47 -20.88 7.62
CA ILE A 55 -6.72 -19.43 7.64
C ILE A 55 -5.57 -18.70 8.35
N GLU A 56 -5.02 -19.29 9.41
CA GLU A 56 -3.87 -18.73 10.13
C GLU A 56 -2.61 -18.66 9.26
N THR A 57 -2.36 -19.66 8.42
CA THR A 57 -1.24 -19.64 7.47
C THR A 57 -1.43 -18.51 6.45
N ILE A 58 -2.62 -18.40 5.86
CA ILE A 58 -2.94 -17.35 4.89
C ILE A 58 -2.84 -15.97 5.55
N SER A 59 -3.32 -15.82 6.79
CA SER A 59 -3.17 -14.58 7.55
C SER A 59 -1.71 -14.17 7.76
N LYS A 60 -0.82 -15.11 8.04
CA LYS A 60 0.63 -14.84 8.14
C LYS A 60 1.24 -14.41 6.80
N LEU A 61 0.83 -15.05 5.70
CA LEU A 61 1.28 -14.69 4.36
C LEU A 61 0.84 -13.28 3.97
N THR A 62 -0.40 -12.94 4.25
CA THR A 62 -0.95 -11.61 3.92
C THR A 62 -0.46 -10.51 4.87
N SER A 63 -0.12 -10.81 6.12
CA SER A 63 0.44 -9.82 7.06
C SER A 63 1.83 -9.35 6.65
N SER A 64 2.61 -10.16 5.95
CA SER A 64 3.92 -9.73 5.43
C SER A 64 3.79 -8.56 4.45
N VAL A 65 2.70 -8.53 3.66
CA VAL A 65 2.40 -7.42 2.74
C VAL A 65 2.13 -6.12 3.50
N SER A 66 1.40 -6.20 4.61
CA SER A 66 1.10 -5.02 5.44
C SER A 66 2.38 -4.38 5.99
N GLU A 67 3.37 -5.20 6.36
CA GLU A 67 4.68 -4.70 6.82
C GLU A 67 5.48 -4.06 5.66
N GLU A 68 5.44 -4.65 4.46
CA GLU A 68 6.09 -4.08 3.29
C GLU A 68 5.44 -2.77 2.85
N VAL A 69 4.10 -2.72 2.84
CA VAL A 69 3.34 -1.48 2.56
C VAL A 69 3.70 -0.40 3.58
N LYS A 70 3.79 -0.74 4.86
CA LYS A 70 4.19 0.20 5.91
C LYS A 70 5.61 0.71 5.68
N LYS A 71 6.59 -0.16 5.43
CA LYS A 71 7.97 0.23 5.10
C LYS A 71 8.03 1.12 3.86
N TRP A 72 7.22 0.79 2.84
CA TRP A 72 7.12 1.60 1.63
C TRP A 72 6.53 2.98 1.93
N GLN A 73 5.46 3.06 2.73
CA GLN A 73 4.83 4.32 3.13
C GLN A 73 5.79 5.20 3.96
N GLU A 74 6.58 4.58 4.84
CA GLU A 74 7.53 5.28 5.73
C GLU A 74 8.92 5.54 5.09
N ARG A 75 9.16 5.09 3.86
CA ARG A 75 10.46 5.21 3.21
C ARG A 75 10.90 6.67 3.08
N PRO A 76 12.22 6.96 3.12
CA PRO A 76 12.75 8.27 2.78
C PRO A 76 12.35 8.69 1.36
N LEU A 77 12.07 9.97 1.19
CA LEU A 77 11.72 10.58 -0.09
C LEU A 77 12.87 11.45 -0.59
N GLU A 78 12.85 11.82 -1.88
CA GLU A 78 13.79 12.79 -2.41
C GLU A 78 13.54 14.18 -1.80
N LYS A 79 14.60 14.98 -1.71
CA LYS A 79 14.52 16.32 -1.12
C LYS A 79 13.72 17.31 -1.97
N PHE A 80 13.65 17.08 -3.28
CA PHE A 80 13.08 18.01 -4.23
C PHE A 80 12.16 17.32 -5.25
N TYR A 81 10.95 17.86 -5.34
CA TYR A 81 9.97 17.48 -6.35
C TYR A 81 9.48 18.71 -7.10
N PRO A 82 9.82 18.88 -8.42
CA PRO A 82 9.30 19.98 -9.24
C PRO A 82 7.78 20.02 -9.30
N PHE A 83 7.13 18.85 -9.38
CA PHE A 83 5.68 18.73 -9.47
C PHE A 83 5.16 17.68 -8.54
N ILE A 84 4.07 18.00 -7.84
CA ILE A 84 3.28 17.04 -7.07
C ILE A 84 1.82 17.14 -7.55
N TYR A 85 1.19 15.98 -7.69
CA TYR A 85 -0.22 15.81 -7.96
C TYR A 85 -0.89 15.17 -6.76
N VAL A 86 -2.02 15.71 -6.35
CA VAL A 86 -2.85 15.14 -5.27
C VAL A 86 -4.19 14.80 -5.88
N ASP A 87 -4.60 13.56 -5.77
CA ASP A 87 -5.84 13.02 -6.32
C ASP A 87 -6.60 12.23 -5.26
N CYS A 88 -7.92 12.18 -5.39
CA CYS A 88 -8.81 11.46 -4.49
C CYS A 88 -9.62 10.41 -5.26
N LEU A 89 -9.52 9.17 -4.82
CA LEU A 89 -10.28 8.04 -5.34
C LEU A 89 -11.27 7.57 -4.28
N TYR A 90 -12.47 7.18 -4.69
CA TYR A 90 -13.44 6.57 -3.81
C TYR A 90 -13.56 5.07 -4.08
N ALA A 91 -13.31 4.26 -3.06
CA ALA A 91 -13.44 2.81 -3.14
C ALA A 91 -14.47 2.28 -2.14
N PRO A 92 -15.28 1.28 -2.51
CA PRO A 92 -16.14 0.58 -1.56
C PRO A 92 -15.29 -0.33 -0.67
N VAL A 93 -15.36 -0.14 0.64
CA VAL A 93 -14.73 -1.01 1.64
C VAL A 93 -15.81 -1.72 2.43
N LYS A 94 -15.71 -3.04 2.54
CA LYS A 94 -16.62 -3.84 3.38
C LYS A 94 -16.04 -3.90 4.79
N ARG A 95 -16.78 -3.33 5.75
CA ARG A 95 -16.57 -3.51 7.19
C ARG A 95 -17.82 -4.13 7.78
N ASP A 96 -17.71 -5.29 8.42
CA ASP A 96 -18.79 -5.95 9.17
C ASP A 96 -20.15 -6.02 8.43
N LEU A 97 -20.18 -6.48 7.17
CA LEU A 97 -21.34 -6.59 6.29
C LEU A 97 -21.90 -5.27 5.73
N ILE A 98 -21.33 -4.13 6.09
CA ILE A 98 -21.70 -2.81 5.54
C ILE A 98 -20.65 -2.42 4.50
N SER A 99 -21.13 -1.95 3.34
CA SER A 99 -20.24 -1.38 2.31
C SER A 99 -20.24 0.13 2.45
N GLU A 100 -19.10 0.69 2.84
CA GLU A 100 -18.90 2.13 2.94
C GLU A 100 -17.97 2.62 1.84
N LYS A 101 -18.23 3.83 1.33
CA LYS A 101 -17.30 4.48 0.41
C LYS A 101 -16.23 5.19 1.23
N VAL A 102 -14.99 4.83 1.00
CA VAL A 102 -13.82 5.42 1.67
C VAL A 102 -13.04 6.25 0.67
N ALA A 103 -12.66 7.46 1.06
CA ALA A 103 -11.78 8.30 0.29
C ALA A 103 -10.33 7.84 0.44
N ILE A 104 -9.67 7.63 -0.69
CA ILE A 104 -8.27 7.23 -0.79
C ILE A 104 -7.53 8.36 -1.50
N TYR A 105 -6.63 9.01 -0.80
CA TYR A 105 -5.82 10.10 -1.31
C TYR A 105 -4.47 9.57 -1.78
N VAL A 106 -4.10 9.91 -3.01
CA VAL A 106 -2.84 9.51 -3.62
C VAL A 106 -2.03 10.75 -3.94
N MET A 107 -0.79 10.79 -3.49
CA MET A 107 0.15 11.85 -3.81
C MET A 107 1.23 11.31 -4.74
N LEU A 108 1.32 11.88 -5.94
CA LEU A 108 2.28 11.53 -6.97
C LEU A 108 3.26 12.68 -7.19
N GLY A 109 4.54 12.41 -6.98
CA GLY A 109 5.64 13.34 -7.29
C GLY A 109 6.27 13.06 -8.65
N ILE A 110 6.75 14.11 -9.31
CA ILE A 110 7.68 14.01 -10.43
C ILE A 110 9.03 14.49 -9.90
N ASN A 111 10.04 13.64 -9.95
CA ASN A 111 11.36 14.00 -9.47
C ASN A 111 12.16 14.82 -10.52
N LYS A 112 13.38 15.25 -10.16
CA LYS A 112 14.26 16.03 -11.04
C LYS A 112 14.62 15.33 -12.36
N ASP A 113 14.55 13.99 -12.39
CA ASP A 113 14.85 13.19 -13.58
C ASP A 113 13.59 12.94 -14.43
N GLY A 114 12.45 13.55 -14.09
CA GLY A 114 11.18 13.38 -14.77
C GLY A 114 10.46 12.05 -14.45
N LYS A 115 10.95 11.30 -13.46
CA LYS A 115 10.34 10.01 -13.07
C LYS A 115 9.20 10.25 -12.09
N LYS A 116 8.15 9.45 -12.26
CA LYS A 116 7.00 9.40 -11.36
C LYS A 116 7.35 8.61 -10.11
N ASP A 117 7.01 9.16 -8.95
CA ASP A 117 7.13 8.51 -7.64
C ASP A 117 5.83 8.70 -6.85
N VAL A 118 5.23 7.60 -6.38
CA VAL A 118 4.06 7.68 -5.50
C VAL A 118 4.56 7.97 -4.08
N LEU A 119 4.37 9.19 -3.61
CA LEU A 119 4.91 9.64 -2.32
C LEU A 119 4.21 8.99 -1.14
N GLY A 120 2.92 8.69 -1.29
CA GLY A 120 2.13 8.01 -0.28
C GLY A 120 0.68 7.85 -0.69
N ILE A 121 -0.03 7.05 0.12
CA ILE A 121 -1.46 6.79 0.01
C ILE A 121 -2.05 6.94 1.41
N TRP A 122 -3.07 7.78 1.54
CA TRP A 122 -3.76 8.02 2.81
C TRP A 122 -5.24 7.72 2.68
N ILE A 123 -5.84 7.27 3.76
CA ILE A 123 -7.26 6.97 3.85
C ILE A 123 -7.84 7.82 4.95
N ASN A 124 -8.86 8.61 4.63
CA ASN A 124 -9.58 9.40 5.63
C ASN A 124 -11.04 9.54 5.24
N GLU A 125 -11.91 9.65 6.24
CA GLU A 125 -13.35 9.84 6.04
C GLU A 125 -13.72 11.30 5.80
N ASN A 126 -12.91 12.25 6.32
CA ASN A 126 -13.19 13.67 6.26
C ASN A 126 -11.98 14.46 5.75
N GLU A 127 -12.16 15.19 4.68
CA GLU A 127 -11.19 16.18 4.21
C GLU A 127 -11.17 17.38 5.17
N SER A 128 -9.97 17.72 5.66
CA SER A 128 -9.79 18.88 6.52
C SER A 128 -8.38 19.46 6.38
N ALA A 129 -8.21 20.74 6.70
CA ALA A 129 -6.90 21.37 6.74
C ALA A 129 -5.95 20.69 7.73
N THR A 130 -6.47 20.15 8.82
CA THR A 130 -5.69 19.39 9.81
C THR A 130 -5.14 18.11 9.20
N PHE A 131 -5.99 17.31 8.54
CA PHE A 131 -5.56 16.10 7.85
C PHE A 131 -4.44 16.38 6.83
N TRP A 132 -4.63 17.39 5.97
CA TRP A 132 -3.62 17.74 4.98
C TRP A 132 -2.34 18.29 5.59
N THR A 133 -2.45 19.01 6.72
CA THR A 133 -1.27 19.45 7.48
C THR A 133 -0.45 18.26 7.94
N GLU A 134 -1.09 17.22 8.51
CA GLU A 134 -0.42 15.99 8.95
C GLU A 134 0.23 15.26 7.77
N VAL A 135 -0.45 15.16 6.62
CA VAL A 135 0.11 14.55 5.40
C VAL A 135 1.36 15.30 4.92
N PHE A 136 1.33 16.63 4.86
CA PHE A 136 2.49 17.41 4.45
C PHE A 136 3.62 17.41 5.48
N GLU A 137 3.32 17.37 6.76
CA GLU A 137 4.32 17.19 7.82
C GLU A 137 4.99 15.81 7.70
N GLU A 138 4.22 14.76 7.41
CA GLU A 138 4.75 13.41 7.18
C GLU A 138 5.72 13.37 6.00
N ILE A 139 5.33 13.87 4.81
CA ILE A 139 6.25 13.86 3.65
C ILE A 139 7.48 14.73 3.88
N LYS A 140 7.35 15.83 4.63
CA LYS A 140 8.49 16.67 5.04
C LYS A 140 9.42 15.93 6.00
N ALA A 141 8.88 15.21 6.97
CA ALA A 141 9.66 14.37 7.89
C ALA A 141 10.39 13.23 7.15
N ARG A 142 9.81 12.73 6.05
CA ARG A 142 10.40 11.72 5.17
C ARG A 142 11.45 12.29 4.20
N GLY A 143 11.70 13.60 4.22
CA GLY A 143 12.82 14.24 3.53
C GLY A 143 12.47 15.25 2.45
N VAL A 144 11.20 15.49 2.13
CA VAL A 144 10.81 16.49 1.11
C VAL A 144 11.03 17.89 1.63
N GLU A 145 12.07 18.55 1.12
CA GLU A 145 12.46 19.92 1.54
C GLU A 145 11.85 20.98 0.63
N GLU A 146 11.75 20.72 -0.68
CA GLU A 146 11.32 21.71 -1.67
C GLU A 146 10.36 21.12 -2.71
N ILE A 147 9.28 21.87 -2.98
CA ILE A 147 8.28 21.58 -4.01
C ILE A 147 8.07 22.89 -4.79
N LEU A 148 8.03 22.84 -6.14
CA LEU A 148 7.75 24.03 -6.94
C LEU A 148 6.27 24.21 -7.22
N PHE A 149 5.60 23.14 -7.67
CA PHE A 149 4.21 23.18 -8.06
C PHE A 149 3.43 22.01 -7.45
N ILE A 150 2.23 22.29 -6.96
CA ILE A 150 1.25 21.27 -6.57
C ILE A 150 -0.02 21.45 -7.38
N SER A 151 -0.44 20.40 -8.08
CA SER A 151 -1.73 20.33 -8.75
C SER A 151 -2.79 19.78 -7.82
N LEU A 152 -3.88 20.51 -7.63
CA LEU A 152 -4.95 20.26 -6.66
C LEU A 152 -6.26 19.93 -7.39
N ASP A 153 -6.99 18.97 -6.88
CA ASP A 153 -8.35 18.62 -7.32
C ASP A 153 -9.45 19.33 -6.49
N GLY A 154 -9.24 20.54 -6.05
CA GLY A 154 -10.25 21.30 -5.30
C GLY A 154 -10.60 20.70 -3.93
N LEU A 155 -9.73 19.87 -3.36
CA LEU A 155 -9.90 19.21 -2.07
C LEU A 155 -9.94 20.23 -0.92
N SER A 156 -10.89 20.04 -0.01
CA SER A 156 -11.14 20.99 1.09
C SER A 156 -9.96 21.05 2.07
N GLY A 157 -9.51 22.27 2.43
CA GLY A 157 -8.43 22.51 3.37
C GLY A 157 -7.00 22.25 2.85
N LEU A 158 -6.86 21.72 1.63
CA LEU A 158 -5.57 21.37 1.05
C LEU A 158 -4.70 22.62 0.80
N SER A 159 -5.28 23.69 0.24
CA SER A 159 -4.54 24.94 -0.02
C SER A 159 -4.02 25.58 1.28
N GLU A 160 -4.84 25.59 2.33
CA GLU A 160 -4.47 26.13 3.65
C GLU A 160 -3.28 25.36 4.26
N ALA A 161 -3.29 24.02 4.17
CA ALA A 161 -2.20 23.19 4.66
C ALA A 161 -0.89 23.43 3.87
N ILE A 162 -0.99 23.58 2.55
CA ILE A 162 0.17 23.88 1.69
C ILE A 162 0.78 25.22 2.09
N GLU A 163 0.01 26.27 2.20
CA GLU A 163 0.49 27.61 2.58
C GLU A 163 1.21 27.59 3.93
N LYS A 164 0.74 26.76 4.87
CA LYS A 164 1.35 26.61 6.19
C LYS A 164 2.69 25.88 6.15
N ILE A 165 2.80 24.79 5.41
CA ILE A 165 3.97 23.88 5.45
C ILE A 165 4.99 24.21 4.35
N TYR A 166 4.52 24.60 3.17
CA TYR A 166 5.33 24.93 2.00
C TYR A 166 4.92 26.29 1.39
N PRO A 167 5.16 27.42 2.07
CA PRO A 167 4.65 28.75 1.69
C PRO A 167 5.18 29.29 0.34
N LYS A 168 6.22 28.66 -0.21
CA LYS A 168 6.81 29.08 -1.50
C LYS A 168 6.26 28.29 -2.69
N VAL A 169 5.45 27.28 -2.44
CA VAL A 169 4.89 26.41 -3.48
C VAL A 169 3.83 27.17 -4.29
N LYS A 170 3.85 26.98 -5.59
CA LYS A 170 2.79 27.45 -6.48
C LYS A 170 1.71 26.39 -6.61
N THR A 171 0.49 26.74 -6.32
CA THR A 171 -0.65 25.84 -6.48
C THR A 171 -1.33 26.06 -7.82
N GLN A 172 -1.74 24.98 -8.48
CA GLN A 172 -2.48 24.99 -9.72
C GLN A 172 -3.70 24.08 -9.57
N ARG A 173 -4.87 24.59 -9.88
CA ARG A 173 -6.06 23.72 -9.95
C ARG A 173 -5.95 22.74 -11.11
N CYS A 174 -6.28 21.47 -10.85
CA CYS A 174 -6.26 20.43 -11.89
C CYS A 174 -7.24 20.81 -13.02
N ILE A 175 -6.77 20.71 -14.27
CA ILE A 175 -7.58 21.07 -15.45
C ILE A 175 -8.52 19.93 -15.84
N VAL A 176 -8.25 18.71 -15.36
CA VAL A 176 -9.01 17.50 -15.73
C VAL A 176 -10.25 17.33 -14.85
N HIS A 177 -10.27 17.92 -13.64
CA HIS A 177 -11.39 17.86 -12.67
C HIS A 177 -12.09 19.20 -12.52
#